data_7c9c91d603b8ca06331ba9bdc3c3c78f
#
_entry.id   7c9c91d603b8ca06331ba9bdc3c3c78f
#
_cell.length_a   1.000
_cell.length_b   1.000
_cell.length_c   1.000
_cell.angle_alpha   90.00
_cell.angle_beta   90.00
_cell.angle_gamma   90.00
#
_symmetry.space_group_name_H-M   'P 1'
#
loop_
_entity.id
_entity.type
_entity.pdbx_description
1 polymer ?
#
loop_
_entity_poly.entity_id
_entity_poly.type
_entity_poly.pdbx_seq_one_letter_code
_entity_poly.pdbx_strand_id
1 'polypeptide(L)'
;MTDNIVLFYLFFIVVGFFTAMLGTIIGAGGGIIFVPLFMYWFPEWSPSMIVGTSLFSVMCNAISGSIAYLRQKKVYISAALIFSVATFPGAILGAQMSDEFSGPGFKFAFGCFLLFASFLIGFKNFGKKGERKEESLSMDQVSYNKPVGIGISIIVGFISSILGIGGGLIHVPALIYIMG
;
A
#
# COMPACT_ATOMS: atom_id res chain seq x y z
N MET A 1 18.48 18.70 27.32
CA MET A 1 18.29 18.65 25.86
C MET A 1 18.23 17.22 25.32
N THR A 2 19.02 16.30 25.85
CA THR A 2 19.08 14.88 25.44
C THR A 2 17.78 14.11 25.72
N ASP A 3 17.10 14.37 26.82
CA ASP A 3 15.90 13.63 27.24
C ASP A 3 14.71 13.85 26.26
N ASN A 4 14.59 15.05 25.70
CA ASN A 4 13.57 15.34 24.69
C ASN A 4 13.82 14.61 23.35
N ILE A 5 15.08 14.38 23.00
CA ILE A 5 15.46 13.68 21.77
C ILE A 5 15.14 12.19 21.91
N VAL A 6 15.48 11.58 23.03
CA VAL A 6 15.19 10.16 23.30
C VAL A 6 13.67 9.92 23.31
N LEU A 7 12.91 10.80 23.97
CA LEU A 7 11.46 10.70 24.02
C LEU A 7 10.84 10.83 22.62
N PHE A 8 11.38 11.73 21.79
CA PHE A 8 10.95 11.91 20.42
C PHE A 8 11.15 10.64 19.56
N TYR A 9 12.35 10.04 19.62
CA TYR A 9 12.60 8.78 18.90
C TYR A 9 11.74 7.62 19.42
N LEU A 10 11.58 7.50 20.73
CA LEU A 10 10.74 6.48 21.33
C LEU A 10 9.28 6.60 20.87
N PHE A 11 8.77 7.83 20.81
CA PHE A 11 7.42 8.10 20.30
C PHE A 11 7.27 7.64 18.84
N PHE A 12 8.23 7.97 17.96
CA PHE A 12 8.17 7.54 16.56
C PHE A 12 8.31 6.03 16.38
N ILE A 13 9.08 5.36 17.24
CA ILE A 13 9.16 3.88 17.24
C ILE A 13 7.80 3.27 17.59
N VAL A 14 7.15 3.77 18.63
CA VAL A 14 5.84 3.27 19.06
C VAL A 14 4.78 3.51 17.98
N VAL A 15 4.72 4.73 17.45
CA VAL A 15 3.78 5.08 16.38
C VAL A 15 4.05 4.26 15.11
N GLY A 16 5.31 4.11 14.74
CA GLY A 16 5.71 3.28 13.59
C GLY A 16 5.30 1.82 13.75
N PHE A 17 5.46 1.26 14.94
CA PHE A 17 5.05 -0.10 15.26
C PHE A 17 3.53 -0.30 15.09
N PHE A 18 2.72 0.57 15.69
CA PHE A 18 1.27 0.49 15.58
C PHE A 18 0.78 0.72 14.14
N THR A 19 1.38 1.67 13.44
CA THR A 19 1.05 1.96 12.04
C THR A 19 1.38 0.78 11.12
N ALA A 20 2.55 0.16 11.31
CA ALA A 20 2.94 -1.03 10.55
C ALA A 20 2.00 -2.22 10.85
N MET A 21 1.65 -2.43 12.10
CA MET A 21 0.73 -3.48 12.53
C MET A 21 -0.65 -3.30 11.89
N LEU A 22 -1.24 -2.11 12.01
CA LEU A 22 -2.53 -1.79 11.38
C LEU A 22 -2.46 -1.87 9.86
N GLY A 23 -1.38 -1.34 9.26
CA GLY A 23 -1.16 -1.41 7.82
C GLY A 23 -1.06 -2.83 7.28
N THR A 24 -0.48 -3.74 8.05
CA THR A 24 -0.41 -5.17 7.69
C THR A 24 -1.78 -5.84 7.80
N ILE A 25 -2.55 -5.55 8.86
CA ILE A 25 -3.90 -6.10 9.04
C ILE A 25 -4.83 -5.66 7.89
N ILE A 26 -4.74 -4.40 7.48
CA ILE A 26 -5.54 -3.84 6.37
C ILE A 26 -5.03 -4.31 5.00
N GLY A 27 -3.78 -4.78 4.92
CA GLY A 27 -3.11 -5.12 3.66
C GLY A 27 -2.59 -3.90 2.89
N ALA A 28 -2.59 -2.72 3.50
CA ALA A 28 -2.17 -1.44 2.90
C ALA A 28 -0.68 -1.09 3.14
N GLY A 29 0.05 -1.93 3.87
CA GLY A 29 1.47 -1.70 4.16
C GLY A 29 1.78 -0.54 5.10
N GLY A 30 0.77 0.22 5.56
CA GLY A 30 0.91 1.36 6.49
C GLY A 30 1.08 2.72 5.84
N GLY A 31 1.36 2.83 4.55
CA GLY A 31 1.58 4.11 3.86
C GLY A 31 0.40 5.07 3.95
N ILE A 32 -0.83 4.53 3.95
CA ILE A 32 -2.06 5.31 4.10
C ILE A 32 -2.12 6.09 5.43
N ILE A 33 -1.41 5.63 6.45
CA ILE A 33 -1.31 6.28 7.76
C ILE A 33 -0.03 7.12 7.84
N PHE A 34 1.10 6.62 7.31
CA PHE A 34 2.37 7.33 7.35
C PHE A 34 2.34 8.66 6.60
N VAL A 35 1.75 8.71 5.41
CA VAL A 35 1.72 9.92 4.60
C VAL A 35 1.02 11.08 5.31
N PRO A 36 -0.24 10.97 5.79
CA PRO A 36 -0.88 12.07 6.52
C PRO A 36 -0.17 12.41 7.83
N LEU A 37 0.42 11.41 8.49
CA LEU A 37 1.18 11.61 9.71
C LEU A 37 2.42 12.48 9.45
N PHE A 38 3.18 12.20 8.39
CA PHE A 38 4.34 12.99 8.02
C PHE A 38 3.95 14.38 7.52
N MET A 39 2.84 14.52 6.77
CA MET A 39 2.32 15.82 6.39
C MET A 39 1.95 16.71 7.59
N TYR A 40 1.48 16.10 8.67
CA TYR A 40 1.08 16.81 9.88
C TYR A 40 2.29 17.22 10.72
N TRP A 41 3.27 16.33 10.90
CA TRP A 41 4.42 16.59 11.76
C TRP A 41 5.58 17.31 11.08
N PHE A 42 5.69 17.16 9.77
CA PHE A 42 6.76 17.77 8.98
C PHE A 42 6.18 18.57 7.80
N PRO A 43 5.42 19.66 8.08
CA PRO A 43 4.75 20.44 7.04
C PRO A 43 5.68 21.09 6.03
N GLU A 44 6.96 21.28 6.39
CA GLU A 44 8.03 21.80 5.54
C GLU A 44 8.62 20.76 4.58
N TRP A 45 8.32 19.49 4.76
CA TRP A 45 8.85 18.46 3.87
C TRP A 45 8.18 18.54 2.50
N SER A 46 9.00 18.35 1.46
CA SER A 46 8.47 18.22 0.09
C SER A 46 7.62 16.95 -0.04
N PRO A 47 6.64 16.94 -0.96
CA PRO A 47 5.84 15.72 -1.21
C PRO A 47 6.71 14.49 -1.49
N SER A 48 7.79 14.63 -2.26
CA SER A 48 8.73 13.55 -2.55
C SER A 48 9.44 13.01 -1.31
N MET A 49 9.82 13.86 -0.35
CA MET A 49 10.39 13.40 0.93
C MET A 49 9.37 12.60 1.74
N ILE A 50 8.12 13.08 1.82
CA ILE A 50 7.04 12.40 2.52
C ILE A 50 6.77 11.05 1.87
N VAL A 51 6.62 11.03 0.55
CA VAL A 51 6.36 9.81 -0.24
C VAL A 51 7.52 8.83 -0.10
N GLY A 52 8.76 9.27 -0.28
CA GLY A 52 9.94 8.43 -0.20
C GLY A 52 10.10 7.78 1.18
N THR A 53 9.94 8.57 2.26
CA THR A 53 10.03 8.06 3.64
C THR A 53 8.91 7.06 3.93
N SER A 54 7.70 7.36 3.47
CA SER A 54 6.56 6.45 3.61
C SER A 54 6.80 5.13 2.86
N LEU A 55 7.23 5.18 1.59
CA LEU A 55 7.53 3.99 0.79
C LEU A 55 8.66 3.15 1.39
N PHE A 56 9.69 3.79 1.95
CA PHE A 56 10.74 3.07 2.67
C PHE A 56 10.19 2.31 3.87
N SER A 57 9.33 2.95 4.67
CA SER A 57 8.67 2.31 5.82
C SER A 57 7.77 1.15 5.38
N VAL A 58 7.00 1.34 4.29
CA VAL A 58 6.17 0.29 3.68
C VAL A 58 7.01 -0.87 3.16
N MET A 59 8.17 -0.59 2.57
CA MET A 59 9.10 -1.62 2.09
C MET A 59 9.60 -2.49 3.25
N CYS A 60 10.04 -1.89 4.34
CA CYS A 60 10.49 -2.64 5.54
C CYS A 60 9.36 -3.53 6.09
N ASN A 61 8.14 -2.98 6.17
CA ASN A 61 6.97 -3.72 6.60
C ASN A 61 6.62 -4.87 5.64
N ALA A 62 6.68 -4.62 4.33
CA ALA A 62 6.41 -5.63 3.30
C ALA A 62 7.42 -6.77 3.32
N ILE A 63 8.70 -6.50 3.54
CA ILE A 63 9.74 -7.52 3.69
C ILE A 63 9.41 -8.44 4.88
N SER A 64 9.09 -7.84 6.03
CA SER A 64 8.71 -8.59 7.24
C SER A 64 7.48 -9.46 7.01
N GLY A 65 6.43 -8.88 6.42
CA GLY A 65 5.20 -9.60 6.08
C GLY A 65 5.42 -10.72 5.07
N SER A 66 6.22 -10.46 4.02
CA SER A 66 6.54 -11.46 3.00
C SER A 66 7.26 -12.67 3.58
N ILE A 67 8.21 -12.46 4.48
CA ILE A 67 8.91 -13.56 5.18
C ILE A 67 7.90 -14.39 5.98
N ALA A 68 6.97 -13.76 6.69
CA ALA A 68 5.96 -14.45 7.48
C ALA A 68 5.03 -15.30 6.60
N TYR A 69 4.52 -14.74 5.49
CA TYR A 69 3.63 -15.47 4.57
C TYR A 69 4.35 -16.58 3.79
N LEU A 70 5.61 -16.39 3.40
CA LEU A 70 6.41 -17.42 2.75
C LEU A 70 6.63 -18.62 3.69
N ARG A 71 6.92 -18.37 4.98
CA ARG A 71 7.05 -19.43 5.99
C ARG A 71 5.75 -20.22 6.17
N GLN A 72 4.61 -19.56 6.02
CA GLN A 72 3.29 -20.21 6.10
C GLN A 72 2.89 -20.92 4.80
N LYS A 73 3.71 -20.85 3.74
CA LYS A 73 3.40 -21.42 2.40
C LYS A 73 2.09 -20.92 1.80
N LYS A 74 1.68 -19.68 2.13
CA LYS A 74 0.42 -19.05 1.67
C LYS A 74 0.63 -18.09 0.50
N VAL A 75 1.73 -18.23 -0.24
CA VAL A 75 2.07 -17.31 -1.33
C VAL A 75 2.18 -18.08 -2.64
N TYR A 76 1.43 -17.66 -3.65
CA TYR A 76 1.61 -18.13 -5.03
C TYR A 76 2.75 -17.33 -5.67
N ILE A 77 3.98 -17.84 -5.53
CA ILE A 77 5.23 -17.13 -5.85
C ILE A 77 5.26 -16.70 -7.32
N SER A 78 4.76 -17.53 -8.24
CA SER A 78 4.77 -17.21 -9.68
C SER A 78 3.96 -15.96 -10.00
N ALA A 79 2.73 -15.84 -9.47
CA ALA A 79 1.91 -14.65 -9.66
C ALA A 79 2.51 -13.43 -8.95
N ALA A 80 3.02 -13.60 -7.73
CA ALA A 80 3.65 -12.53 -6.99
C ALA A 80 4.82 -11.90 -7.74
N LEU A 81 5.69 -12.72 -8.35
CA LEU A 81 6.83 -12.24 -9.14
C LEU A 81 6.38 -11.51 -10.41
N ILE A 82 5.42 -12.07 -11.16
CA ILE A 82 4.92 -11.45 -12.39
C ILE A 82 4.33 -10.06 -12.09
N PHE A 83 3.48 -9.96 -11.08
CA PHE A 83 2.84 -8.69 -10.74
C PHE A 83 3.82 -7.69 -10.11
N SER A 84 4.80 -8.15 -9.33
CA SER A 84 5.85 -7.28 -8.80
C SER A 84 6.70 -6.66 -9.91
N VAL A 85 7.11 -7.46 -10.91
CA VAL A 85 7.85 -6.95 -12.06
C VAL A 85 6.99 -6.01 -12.89
N ALA A 86 5.71 -6.33 -13.08
CA ALA A 86 4.79 -5.48 -13.81
C ALA A 86 4.50 -4.13 -13.11
N THR A 87 4.61 -4.07 -11.78
CA THR A 87 4.43 -2.83 -11.01
C THR A 87 5.59 -1.84 -11.21
N PHE A 88 6.79 -2.35 -11.51
CA PHE A 88 8.03 -1.56 -11.54
C PHE A 88 8.01 -0.36 -12.52
N PRO A 89 7.62 -0.50 -13.80
CA PRO A 89 7.58 0.65 -14.71
C PRO A 89 6.59 1.73 -14.26
N GLY A 90 5.43 1.34 -13.74
CA GLY A 90 4.48 2.29 -13.18
C GLY A 90 5.06 3.03 -11.96
N ALA A 91 5.74 2.31 -11.08
CA ALA A 91 6.35 2.90 -9.88
C ALA A 91 7.45 3.92 -10.20
N ILE A 92 8.29 3.67 -11.21
CA ILE A 92 9.31 4.63 -11.66
C ILE A 92 8.66 5.90 -12.17
N LEU A 93 7.66 5.79 -13.05
CA LEU A 93 6.95 6.95 -13.59
C LEU A 93 6.25 7.74 -12.48
N GLY A 94 5.61 7.06 -11.53
CA GLY A 94 4.96 7.69 -10.40
C GLY A 94 5.94 8.42 -9.47
N ALA A 95 7.10 7.84 -9.21
CA ALA A 95 8.13 8.46 -8.39
C ALA A 95 8.66 9.75 -9.04
N GLN A 96 8.90 9.76 -10.34
CA GLN A 96 9.34 10.96 -11.06
C GLN A 96 8.30 12.08 -11.02
N MET A 97 7.02 11.74 -11.15
CA MET A 97 5.94 12.74 -11.10
C MET A 97 5.66 13.24 -9.68
N SER A 98 6.06 12.54 -8.63
CA SER A 98 5.84 13.00 -7.25
C SER A 98 6.57 14.31 -6.94
N ASP A 99 7.67 14.60 -7.61
CA ASP A 99 8.44 15.83 -7.44
C ASP A 99 7.76 17.08 -8.04
N GLU A 100 6.88 16.88 -9.02
CA GLU A 100 6.17 17.98 -9.69
C GLU A 100 4.94 18.46 -8.91
N PHE A 101 4.50 17.71 -7.92
CA PHE A 101 3.37 18.10 -7.10
C PHE A 101 3.74 19.21 -6.11
N SER A 102 3.05 20.34 -6.18
CA SER A 102 3.08 21.33 -5.10
C SER A 102 2.48 20.74 -3.82
N GLY A 103 2.96 21.17 -2.65
CA GLY A 103 2.46 20.69 -1.36
C GLY A 103 0.93 20.72 -1.21
N PRO A 104 0.24 21.82 -1.58
CA PRO A 104 -1.23 21.87 -1.59
C PRO A 104 -1.89 20.91 -2.58
N GLY A 105 -1.35 20.80 -3.80
CA GLY A 105 -1.84 19.86 -4.82
C GLY A 105 -1.73 18.41 -4.39
N PHE A 106 -0.62 18.04 -3.76
CA PHE A 106 -0.41 16.71 -3.21
C PHE A 106 -1.42 16.37 -2.11
N LYS A 107 -1.65 17.30 -1.16
CA LYS A 107 -2.64 17.13 -0.09
C LYS A 107 -4.05 16.91 -0.64
N PHE A 108 -4.41 17.67 -1.67
CA PHE A 108 -5.70 17.53 -2.33
C PHE A 108 -5.84 16.18 -3.05
N ALA A 109 -4.85 15.79 -3.86
CA ALA A 109 -4.84 14.52 -4.57
C ALA A 109 -4.89 13.32 -3.60
N PHE A 110 -4.12 13.38 -2.51
CA PHE A 110 -4.14 12.37 -1.47
C PHE A 110 -5.50 12.28 -0.78
N GLY A 111 -6.12 13.41 -0.43
CA GLY A 111 -7.46 13.47 0.15
C GLY A 111 -8.53 12.87 -0.77
N CYS A 112 -8.53 13.23 -2.05
CA CYS A 112 -9.43 12.64 -3.04
C CYS A 112 -9.25 11.12 -3.15
N PHE A 113 -7.99 10.64 -3.13
CA PHE A 113 -7.71 9.22 -3.13
C PHE A 113 -8.27 8.50 -1.90
N LEU A 114 -8.12 9.09 -0.71
CA LEU A 114 -8.68 8.51 0.53
C LEU A 114 -10.21 8.43 0.48
N LEU A 115 -10.88 9.46 -0.01
CA LEU A 115 -12.34 9.46 -0.19
C LEU A 115 -12.77 8.37 -1.19
N PHE A 116 -12.07 8.26 -2.31
CA PHE A 116 -12.34 7.23 -3.31
C PHE A 116 -12.12 5.81 -2.76
N ALA A 117 -11.03 5.58 -2.05
CA ALA A 117 -10.73 4.29 -1.41
C ALA A 117 -11.79 3.93 -0.35
N SER A 118 -12.18 4.91 0.47
CA SER A 118 -13.25 4.75 1.47
C SER A 118 -14.59 4.39 0.83
N PHE A 119 -14.94 5.07 -0.27
CA PHE A 119 -16.15 4.80 -1.02
C PHE A 119 -16.16 3.37 -1.60
N LEU A 120 -15.06 2.94 -2.22
CA LEU A 120 -14.94 1.58 -2.76
C LEU A 120 -15.09 0.49 -1.66
N ILE A 121 -14.45 0.71 -0.52
CA ILE A 121 -14.52 -0.23 0.61
C ILE A 121 -15.92 -0.21 1.23
N GLY A 122 -16.53 0.95 1.38
CA GLY A 122 -17.88 1.13 1.94
C GLY A 122 -18.95 0.47 1.08
N PHE A 123 -18.93 0.70 -0.23
CA PHE A 123 -19.90 0.10 -1.16
C PHE A 123 -19.87 -1.42 -1.18
N LYS A 124 -18.68 -2.01 -1.02
CA LYS A 124 -18.51 -3.47 -1.00
C LYS A 124 -19.13 -4.12 0.25
N ASN A 125 -19.11 -3.42 1.38
CA ASN A 125 -19.71 -3.93 2.62
C ASN A 125 -21.23 -3.87 2.65
N PHE A 126 -21.85 -2.98 1.87
CA PHE A 126 -23.31 -2.89 1.77
C PHE A 126 -23.94 -3.96 0.86
N GLY A 127 -23.15 -4.55 -0.05
CA GLY A 127 -23.65 -5.47 -1.10
C GLY A 127 -23.55 -6.96 -0.80
N LYS A 128 -22.82 -7.40 0.19
CA LYS A 128 -22.63 -8.82 0.51
C LYS A 128 -22.70 -9.11 2.01
N LYS A 129 -23.89 -9.14 2.54
CA LYS A 129 -24.24 -10.01 3.67
C LYS A 129 -24.42 -11.44 3.10
N GLY A 130 -23.34 -12.14 2.86
CA GLY A 130 -23.36 -13.47 2.29
C GLY A 130 -22.00 -14.12 2.44
N GLU A 131 -21.93 -15.08 3.35
CA GLU A 131 -21.03 -16.22 3.44
C GLU A 131 -19.66 -16.04 2.74
N ARG A 132 -18.65 -15.67 3.52
CA ARG A 132 -17.28 -16.12 3.22
C ARG A 132 -17.29 -17.64 3.35
N LYS A 133 -17.59 -18.33 2.27
CA LYS A 133 -17.08 -19.67 2.10
C LYS A 133 -15.57 -19.52 2.06
N GLU A 134 -14.90 -19.96 3.11
CA GLU A 134 -13.50 -20.37 3.06
C GLU A 134 -13.44 -21.61 2.16
N GLU A 135 -13.66 -21.41 0.87
CA GLU A 135 -13.22 -22.40 -0.11
C GLU A 135 -11.71 -22.37 -0.04
N SER A 136 -11.14 -23.42 0.53
CA SER A 136 -9.74 -23.79 0.36
C SER A 136 -9.49 -24.06 -1.13
N LEU A 137 -9.38 -22.99 -1.92
CA LEU A 137 -8.95 -23.07 -3.31
C LEU A 137 -7.57 -23.70 -3.28
N SER A 138 -7.48 -24.92 -3.79
CA SER A 138 -6.20 -25.57 -4.05
C SER A 138 -5.41 -24.64 -4.97
N MET A 139 -4.18 -24.30 -4.60
CA MET A 139 -3.33 -23.33 -5.29
C MET A 139 -3.10 -23.62 -6.79
N ASP A 140 -3.41 -24.83 -7.24
CA ASP A 140 -3.28 -25.29 -8.63
C ASP A 140 -4.44 -24.89 -9.56
N GLN A 141 -5.54 -24.34 -9.03
CA GLN A 141 -6.75 -24.05 -9.83
C GLN A 141 -7.04 -22.56 -10.04
N VAL A 142 -6.13 -21.68 -9.65
CA VAL A 142 -6.33 -20.24 -9.84
C VAL A 142 -6.06 -19.86 -11.31
N SER A 143 -7.12 -19.87 -12.12
CA SER A 143 -7.08 -19.34 -13.50
C SER A 143 -7.26 -17.84 -13.43
N TYR A 144 -6.19 -17.08 -13.71
CA TYR A 144 -6.23 -15.62 -13.76
C TYR A 144 -5.80 -15.08 -15.13
N ASN A 145 -6.44 -14.00 -15.53
CA ASN A 145 -6.11 -13.33 -16.78
C ASN A 145 -4.81 -12.52 -16.62
N LYS A 146 -3.66 -13.12 -17.01
CA LYS A 146 -2.33 -12.52 -16.87
C LYS A 146 -2.21 -11.12 -17.47
N PRO A 147 -2.64 -10.86 -18.74
CA PRO A 147 -2.50 -9.53 -19.33
C PRO A 147 -3.29 -8.45 -18.61
N VAL A 148 -4.48 -8.76 -18.10
CA VAL A 148 -5.29 -7.81 -17.31
C VAL A 148 -4.62 -7.51 -15.97
N GLY A 149 -4.11 -8.54 -15.29
CA GLY A 149 -3.38 -8.38 -14.03
C GLY A 149 -2.11 -7.54 -14.20
N ILE A 150 -1.35 -7.72 -15.29
CA ILE A 150 -0.17 -6.90 -15.63
C ILE A 150 -0.56 -5.44 -15.82
N GLY A 151 -1.59 -5.15 -16.62
CA GLY A 151 -2.05 -3.79 -16.88
C GLY A 151 -2.46 -3.06 -15.58
N ILE A 152 -3.22 -3.74 -14.73
CA ILE A 152 -3.60 -3.21 -13.42
C ILE A 152 -2.39 -2.98 -12.53
N SER A 153 -1.41 -3.90 -12.53
CA SER A 153 -0.21 -3.77 -11.72
C SER A 153 0.61 -2.52 -12.08
N ILE A 154 0.70 -2.17 -13.37
CA ILE A 154 1.35 -0.94 -13.81
C ILE A 154 0.63 0.29 -13.26
N ILE A 155 -0.70 0.33 -13.39
CA ILE A 155 -1.51 1.46 -12.89
C ILE A 155 -1.41 1.58 -11.37
N VAL A 156 -1.49 0.47 -10.66
CA VAL A 156 -1.35 0.42 -9.21
C VAL A 156 0.03 0.89 -8.78
N GLY A 157 1.09 0.46 -9.48
CA GLY A 157 2.45 0.92 -9.22
C GLY A 157 2.58 2.43 -9.37
N PHE A 158 2.01 2.99 -10.42
CA PHE A 158 2.02 4.43 -10.68
C PHE A 158 1.31 5.22 -9.56
N ILE A 159 0.06 4.90 -9.27
CA ILE A 159 -0.73 5.60 -8.24
C ILE A 159 -0.09 5.44 -6.86
N SER A 160 0.32 4.24 -6.53
CA SER A 160 0.94 3.90 -5.25
C SER A 160 2.24 4.66 -5.01
N SER A 161 3.05 4.82 -6.05
CA SER A 161 4.33 5.51 -5.98
C SER A 161 4.16 7.02 -5.88
N ILE A 162 3.21 7.64 -6.60
CA ILE A 162 2.91 9.06 -6.47
C ILE A 162 2.43 9.38 -5.05
N LEU A 163 1.56 8.56 -4.51
CA LEU A 163 0.90 8.84 -3.23
C LEU A 163 1.66 8.32 -2.00
N GLY A 164 2.67 7.48 -2.19
CA GLY A 164 3.45 6.93 -1.07
C GLY A 164 2.72 5.90 -0.21
N ILE A 165 1.65 5.27 -0.74
CA ILE A 165 0.75 4.41 0.05
C ILE A 165 1.22 2.96 0.09
N GLY A 166 1.99 2.52 -0.92
CA GLY A 166 2.26 1.10 -1.15
C GLY A 166 1.11 0.41 -1.91
N GLY A 167 1.46 -0.53 -2.78
CA GLY A 167 0.50 -1.14 -3.74
C GLY A 167 -0.62 -1.96 -3.12
N GLY A 168 -0.48 -2.44 -1.89
CA GLY A 168 -1.38 -3.44 -1.30
C GLY A 168 -2.84 -3.01 -1.23
N LEU A 169 -3.12 -1.74 -0.90
CA LEU A 169 -4.48 -1.23 -0.75
C LEU A 169 -5.32 -1.34 -2.03
N ILE A 170 -4.69 -1.13 -3.18
CA ILE A 170 -5.36 -1.18 -4.49
C ILE A 170 -5.21 -2.56 -5.11
N HIS A 171 -4.01 -3.16 -4.99
CA HIS A 171 -3.68 -4.43 -5.64
C HIS A 171 -4.52 -5.58 -5.13
N VAL A 172 -4.70 -5.68 -3.79
CA VAL A 172 -5.45 -6.77 -3.18
C VAL A 172 -6.90 -6.79 -3.66
N PRO A 173 -7.71 -5.71 -3.57
CA PRO A 173 -9.06 -5.73 -4.10
C PRO A 173 -9.09 -5.91 -5.63
N ALA A 174 -8.14 -5.32 -6.37
CA ALA A 174 -8.10 -5.44 -7.83
C ALA A 174 -7.85 -6.90 -8.26
N LEU A 175 -6.93 -7.61 -7.61
CA LEU A 175 -6.67 -9.02 -7.89
C LEU A 175 -7.86 -9.92 -7.52
N ILE A 176 -8.53 -9.66 -6.39
CA ILE A 176 -9.73 -10.40 -6.00
C ILE A 176 -10.84 -10.25 -7.06
N TYR A 177 -10.96 -9.08 -7.69
CA TYR A 177 -11.93 -8.86 -8.77
C TYR A 177 -11.59 -9.60 -10.07
N ILE A 178 -10.31 -9.86 -10.32
CA ILE A 178 -9.81 -10.48 -11.57
C ILE A 178 -9.73 -11.98 -11.42
N MET A 179 -9.46 -12.44 -10.23
CA MET A 179 -9.30 -13.87 -9.93
C MET A 179 -10.65 -14.55 -9.55
N GLY A 180 -11.73 -13.77 -9.40
CA GLY A 180 -13.07 -14.25 -9.09
C GLY A 180 -13.22 -14.57 -7.62
#